data_ee024edd603155abd3338110df400748
#
_entry.id   ee024edd603155abd3338110df400748
#
_cell.length_a   1.000
_cell.length_b   1.000
_cell.length_c   1.000
_cell.angle_alpha   90.00
_cell.angle_beta   90.00
_cell.angle_gamma   90.00
#
_symmetry.space_group_name_H-M   'P 1'
#
loop_
_entity.id
_entity.type
_entity.pdbx_description
1 polymer ?
#
loop_
_entity_poly.entity_id
_entity_poly.type
_entity_poly.pdbx_seq_one_letter_code
_entity_poly.pdbx_strand_id
1 'polypeptide(L)'
;MQAKSSRLWEDTVNLMPHLRQKWQLSNQNERKKSMIIVESHRKKPETLRKAYPDALILDVTSHATGALRKLSPFYPHMGIPIPFTPGMTAASVEGIWQGLKTFEKADIDLDVMRNTTMKDLKRTVRRFGAPKGHRKGVHGTELLGYLTARWEIYLPTYKWVLENKCQMQIDLLRRESEKRTVVLLDYEINGDINDPRKPLSHAQLVKMYCEGNYPV
;
A
#
# COMPACT_ATOMS: atom_id res chain seq x y z
N MET A 1 -6.52 26.03 24.71
CA MET A 1 -6.84 25.52 26.07
C MET A 1 -6.12 24.22 26.46
N GLN A 2 -5.49 23.49 25.52
CA GLN A 2 -4.79 22.20 25.78
C GLN A 2 -3.39 22.33 26.40
N ALA A 3 -2.69 23.44 26.23
CA ALA A 3 -1.31 23.62 26.73
C ALA A 3 -1.20 23.88 28.25
N LYS A 4 -2.28 24.20 28.94
CA LYS A 4 -2.27 24.41 30.39
C LYS A 4 -2.52 23.11 31.21
N SER A 5 -3.14 22.11 30.59
CA SER A 5 -3.43 20.81 31.22
C SER A 5 -2.19 19.92 31.33
N SER A 6 -1.28 19.97 30.37
CA SER A 6 -0.07 19.14 30.39
C SER A 6 0.95 19.59 31.46
N ARG A 7 1.10 20.89 31.72
CA ARG A 7 2.02 21.40 32.74
C ARG A 7 1.60 21.05 34.17
N LEU A 8 0.30 21.11 34.46
CA LEU A 8 -0.22 20.73 35.77
C LEU A 8 -0.01 19.24 36.11
N TRP A 9 -0.02 18.37 35.11
CA TRP A 9 0.31 16.94 35.27
C TRP A 9 1.80 16.72 35.50
N GLU A 10 2.67 17.41 34.78
CA GLU A 10 4.13 17.32 34.93
C GLU A 10 4.57 17.77 36.33
N ASP A 11 3.98 18.82 36.86
CA ASP A 11 4.28 19.32 38.21
C ASP A 11 3.80 18.36 39.32
N THR A 12 2.66 17.69 39.14
CA THR A 12 2.11 16.71 40.09
C THR A 12 2.91 15.41 40.12
N VAL A 13 3.42 14.97 38.98
CA VAL A 13 4.22 13.73 38.86
C VAL A 13 5.63 13.92 39.44
N ASN A 14 6.17 15.13 39.45
CA ASN A 14 7.47 15.43 40.08
C ASN A 14 7.45 15.38 41.61
N LEU A 15 6.28 15.48 42.22
CA LEU A 15 6.11 15.43 43.68
C LEU A 15 5.97 14.00 44.26
N MET A 16 5.76 12.96 43.39
CA MET A 16 5.53 11.58 43.83
C MET A 16 6.35 10.59 42.99
N PRO A 17 7.54 10.18 43.44
CA PRO A 17 8.45 9.31 42.65
C PRO A 17 7.83 8.00 42.17
N HIS A 18 6.92 7.40 42.94
CA HIS A 18 6.21 6.17 42.58
C HIS A 18 5.20 6.36 41.41
N LEU A 19 4.61 7.56 41.28
CA LEU A 19 3.73 7.91 40.15
C LEU A 19 4.57 8.20 38.89
N ARG A 20 5.74 8.80 39.07
CA ARG A 20 6.69 9.02 37.96
C ARG A 20 7.16 7.71 37.33
N GLN A 21 7.48 6.72 38.18
CA GLN A 21 7.88 5.39 37.71
C GLN A 21 6.72 4.67 37.00
N LYS A 22 5.50 4.76 37.53
CA LYS A 22 4.31 4.20 36.92
C LYS A 22 3.92 4.90 35.61
N TRP A 23 4.10 6.21 35.52
CA TRP A 23 3.91 7.00 34.31
C TRP A 23 5.00 6.73 33.26
N GLN A 24 6.27 6.58 33.69
CA GLN A 24 7.37 6.18 32.81
C GLN A 24 7.18 4.76 32.27
N LEU A 25 6.70 3.83 33.08
CA LEU A 25 6.38 2.47 32.66
C LEU A 25 5.15 2.43 31.75
N SER A 26 4.12 3.25 31.98
CA SER A 26 2.99 3.37 31.08
C SER A 26 3.38 4.03 29.75
N ASN A 27 4.19 5.10 29.77
CA ASN A 27 4.70 5.74 28.56
C ASN A 27 5.76 4.90 27.80
N GLN A 28 6.50 4.01 28.48
CA GLN A 28 7.33 3.02 27.81
C GLN A 28 6.50 1.91 27.16
N ASN A 29 5.34 1.57 27.71
CA ASN A 29 4.37 0.67 27.08
C ASN A 29 3.59 1.34 25.93
N GLU A 30 3.34 2.66 26.00
CA GLU A 30 2.63 3.41 24.93
C GLU A 30 3.48 3.66 23.68
N ARG A 31 4.78 3.39 23.72
CA ARG A 31 5.66 3.48 22.55
C ARG A 31 6.20 2.13 22.08
N LYS A 32 5.40 1.09 22.09
CA LYS A 32 5.66 -0.02 21.17
C LYS A 32 5.36 0.48 19.77
N LYS A 33 6.36 1.12 19.15
CA LYS A 33 6.27 1.62 17.77
C LYS A 33 5.78 0.45 16.91
N SER A 34 4.58 0.59 16.37
CA SER A 34 4.02 -0.32 15.38
C SER A 34 5.12 -0.69 14.38
N MET A 35 5.44 -1.97 14.23
CA MET A 35 6.55 -2.39 13.39
C MET A 35 6.04 -3.26 12.25
N ILE A 36 5.89 -2.64 11.08
CA ILE A 36 5.63 -3.34 9.84
C ILE A 36 6.90 -3.33 8.99
N ILE A 37 7.32 -4.51 8.56
CA ILE A 37 8.50 -4.72 7.70
C ILE A 37 8.01 -5.31 6.38
N VAL A 38 8.65 -4.94 5.27
CA VAL A 38 8.37 -5.56 3.97
C VAL A 38 9.58 -6.38 3.55
N GLU A 39 9.31 -7.63 3.17
CA GLU A 39 10.32 -8.57 2.75
C GLU A 39 9.96 -9.25 1.42
N SER A 40 10.99 -9.73 0.73
CA SER A 40 10.78 -10.42 -0.53
C SER A 40 10.12 -11.79 -0.33
N HIS A 41 9.01 -12.01 -1.02
CA HIS A 41 8.33 -13.31 -1.09
C HIS A 41 9.23 -14.44 -1.63
N ARG A 42 10.36 -14.11 -2.29
CA ARG A 42 11.33 -15.09 -2.79
C ARG A 42 12.26 -15.64 -1.70
N LYS A 43 12.26 -15.05 -0.48
CA LYS A 43 13.03 -15.56 0.64
C LYS A 43 12.44 -16.86 1.15
N LYS A 44 13.30 -17.81 1.50
CA LYS A 44 12.87 -19.10 2.09
C LYS A 44 12.21 -18.86 3.46
N PRO A 45 11.15 -19.63 3.81
CA PRO A 45 10.47 -19.49 5.10
C PRO A 45 11.40 -19.61 6.30
N GLU A 46 12.42 -20.50 6.24
CA GLU A 46 13.40 -20.70 7.31
C GLU A 46 14.26 -19.44 7.52
N THR A 47 14.63 -18.76 6.43
CA THR A 47 15.39 -17.50 6.49
C THR A 47 14.57 -16.40 7.15
N LEU A 48 13.29 -16.31 6.81
CA LEU A 48 12.38 -15.33 7.41
C LEU A 48 12.15 -15.61 8.90
N ARG A 49 11.91 -16.88 9.29
CA ARG A 49 11.74 -17.28 10.70
C ARG A 49 12.99 -17.04 11.53
N LYS A 50 14.18 -17.28 10.95
CA LYS A 50 15.47 -16.99 11.62
C LYS A 50 15.69 -15.49 11.82
N ALA A 51 15.34 -14.67 10.84
CA ALA A 51 15.48 -13.22 10.91
C ALA A 51 14.43 -12.55 11.82
N TYR A 52 13.24 -13.14 11.89
CA TYR A 52 12.07 -12.59 12.60
C TYR A 52 11.34 -13.70 13.38
N PRO A 53 11.95 -14.24 14.48
CA PRO A 53 11.44 -15.44 15.16
C PRO A 53 10.03 -15.27 15.72
N ASP A 54 9.68 -14.06 16.22
CA ASP A 54 8.38 -13.77 16.85
C ASP A 54 7.44 -12.97 15.96
N ALA A 55 7.80 -12.79 14.69
CA ALA A 55 7.00 -11.98 13.77
C ALA A 55 5.79 -12.76 13.20
N LEU A 56 4.73 -12.02 12.93
CA LEU A 56 3.63 -12.48 12.10
C LEU A 56 4.00 -12.26 10.62
N ILE A 57 4.27 -13.32 9.90
CA ILE A 57 4.64 -13.28 8.48
C ILE A 57 3.38 -13.47 7.64
N LEU A 58 3.07 -12.50 6.78
CA LEU A 58 1.84 -12.43 6.00
C LEU A 58 2.15 -12.22 4.51
N ASP A 59 1.62 -13.09 3.67
CA ASP A 59 1.63 -12.92 2.22
C ASP A 59 0.50 -11.99 1.80
N VAL A 60 0.85 -10.88 1.12
CA VAL A 60 -0.12 -9.90 0.59
C VAL A 60 -0.10 -9.85 -0.94
N THR A 61 0.57 -10.81 -1.59
CA THR A 61 0.66 -10.90 -3.06
C THR A 61 -0.66 -11.32 -3.69
N SER A 62 -0.72 -11.29 -5.02
CA SER A 62 -1.87 -11.81 -5.78
C SER A 62 -2.08 -13.32 -5.62
N HIS A 63 -1.09 -14.05 -5.11
CA HIS A 63 -1.14 -15.48 -4.83
C HIS A 63 -1.48 -15.80 -3.37
N ALA A 64 -1.58 -14.78 -2.50
CA ALA A 64 -1.99 -14.96 -1.12
C ALA A 64 -3.33 -15.68 -0.99
N THR A 65 -3.48 -16.43 0.08
CA THR A 65 -4.75 -17.09 0.42
C THR A 65 -5.59 -16.24 1.36
N GLY A 66 -6.90 -16.41 1.31
CA GLY A 66 -7.83 -15.73 2.23
C GLY A 66 -7.94 -14.22 2.02
N ALA A 67 -8.24 -13.51 3.10
CA ALA A 67 -8.65 -12.11 3.06
C ALA A 67 -7.51 -11.14 2.67
N LEU A 68 -6.25 -11.49 2.93
CA LEU A 68 -5.10 -10.63 2.64
C LEU A 68 -4.80 -10.49 1.14
N ARG A 69 -5.27 -11.42 0.32
CA ARG A 69 -5.22 -11.30 -1.15
C ARG A 69 -5.90 -10.03 -1.66
N LYS A 70 -6.85 -9.48 -0.91
CA LYS A 70 -7.53 -8.22 -1.24
C LYS A 70 -6.59 -7.02 -1.24
N LEU A 71 -5.45 -7.08 -0.56
CA LEU A 71 -4.43 -6.03 -0.58
C LEU A 71 -3.66 -5.99 -1.90
N SER A 72 -3.73 -7.04 -2.72
CA SER A 72 -3.08 -7.04 -4.03
C SER A 72 -3.74 -6.05 -5.00
N PRO A 73 -2.97 -5.22 -5.73
CA PRO A 73 -3.51 -4.32 -6.76
C PRO A 73 -4.19 -5.07 -7.93
N PHE A 74 -3.96 -6.37 -8.05
CA PHE A 74 -4.61 -7.25 -9.04
C PHE A 74 -6.02 -7.69 -8.62
N TYR A 75 -6.38 -7.56 -7.32
CA TYR A 75 -7.65 -8.07 -6.82
C TYR A 75 -8.84 -7.28 -7.41
N PRO A 76 -9.87 -8.00 -7.93
CA PRO A 76 -11.00 -7.35 -8.59
C PRO A 76 -12.05 -6.86 -7.56
N HIS A 77 -11.77 -5.73 -6.94
CA HIS A 77 -12.68 -5.09 -5.98
C HIS A 77 -13.95 -4.57 -6.60
N MET A 78 -13.91 -4.30 -7.89
CA MET A 78 -14.99 -3.66 -8.66
C MET A 78 -15.34 -2.25 -8.17
N GLY A 79 -15.85 -1.44 -9.08
CA GLY A 79 -16.34 -0.08 -8.74
C GLY A 79 -15.23 0.89 -8.34
N ILE A 80 -13.96 0.66 -8.73
CA ILE A 80 -12.85 1.57 -8.44
C ILE A 80 -12.93 2.75 -9.41
N PRO A 81 -13.04 4.01 -8.94
CA PRO A 81 -13.08 5.17 -9.82
C PRO A 81 -11.82 5.28 -10.67
N ILE A 82 -11.98 5.52 -11.98
CA ILE A 82 -10.84 5.75 -12.87
C ILE A 82 -10.44 7.23 -12.76
N PRO A 83 -9.19 7.55 -12.37
CA PRO A 83 -8.74 8.93 -12.29
C PRO A 83 -8.98 9.70 -13.60
N PHE A 84 -9.36 10.99 -13.47
CA PHE A 84 -9.66 11.88 -14.60
C PHE A 84 -10.77 11.38 -15.53
N THR A 85 -11.63 10.46 -15.07
CA THR A 85 -12.71 9.90 -15.88
C THR A 85 -13.99 9.80 -15.04
N PRO A 86 -14.69 10.92 -14.80
CA PRO A 86 -15.91 10.92 -14.00
C PRO A 86 -16.95 9.92 -14.51
N GLY A 87 -17.57 9.19 -13.59
CA GLY A 87 -18.63 8.22 -13.90
C GLY A 87 -18.15 6.85 -14.38
N MET A 88 -16.85 6.67 -14.66
CA MET A 88 -16.31 5.37 -15.05
C MET A 88 -15.56 4.67 -13.90
N THR A 89 -15.69 3.35 -13.84
CA THR A 89 -15.04 2.52 -12.84
C THR A 89 -14.35 1.31 -13.47
N ALA A 90 -13.42 0.74 -12.74
CA ALA A 90 -12.68 -0.46 -13.15
C ALA A 90 -12.75 -1.56 -12.09
N ALA A 91 -12.29 -2.75 -12.46
CA ALA A 91 -12.28 -3.90 -11.58
C ALA A 91 -11.14 -3.88 -10.56
N SER A 92 -9.94 -3.46 -10.97
CA SER A 92 -8.73 -3.53 -10.15
C SER A 92 -7.80 -2.33 -10.38
N VAL A 93 -6.91 -2.06 -9.42
CA VAL A 93 -5.87 -1.02 -9.54
C VAL A 93 -4.93 -1.32 -10.70
N GLU A 94 -4.49 -2.58 -10.82
CA GLU A 94 -3.64 -3.00 -11.96
C GLU A 94 -4.38 -2.87 -13.29
N GLY A 95 -5.69 -3.16 -13.31
CA GLY A 95 -6.53 -2.95 -14.48
C GLY A 95 -6.52 -1.49 -14.94
N ILE A 96 -6.64 -0.53 -14.02
CA ILE A 96 -6.54 0.91 -14.34
C ILE A 96 -5.14 1.25 -14.86
N TRP A 97 -4.10 0.82 -14.12
CA TRP A 97 -2.72 1.09 -14.49
C TRP A 97 -2.35 0.58 -15.87
N GLN A 98 -2.67 -0.67 -16.16
CA GLN A 98 -2.37 -1.28 -17.45
C GLN A 98 -3.32 -0.80 -18.56
N GLY A 99 -4.58 -0.56 -18.23
CA GLY A 99 -5.58 -0.10 -19.17
C GLY A 99 -5.33 1.31 -19.70
N LEU A 100 -4.86 2.23 -18.84
CA LEU A 100 -4.50 3.60 -19.25
C LEU A 100 -3.12 3.68 -19.91
N LYS A 101 -2.30 2.62 -19.85
CA LYS A 101 -0.98 2.60 -20.45
C LYS A 101 -1.06 2.50 -21.96
N THR A 102 -0.37 3.40 -22.65
CA THR A 102 -0.27 3.45 -24.12
C THR A 102 1.08 2.94 -24.60
N PHE A 103 1.10 2.37 -25.80
CA PHE A 103 2.29 1.78 -26.42
C PHE A 103 2.41 2.25 -27.87
N GLU A 104 3.52 1.92 -28.52
CA GLU A 104 3.70 2.21 -29.94
C GLU A 104 2.61 1.58 -30.82
N LYS A 105 2.20 0.34 -30.51
CA LYS A 105 1.26 -0.46 -31.28
C LYS A 105 -0.12 -0.63 -30.63
N ALA A 106 -0.38 0.03 -29.50
CA ALA A 106 -1.67 -0.10 -28.82
C ALA A 106 -1.96 1.12 -27.98
N ASP A 107 -3.21 1.54 -28.03
CA ASP A 107 -3.76 2.59 -27.17
C ASP A 107 -4.29 2.02 -25.83
N ILE A 108 -5.07 2.79 -25.08
CA ILE A 108 -5.74 2.35 -23.87
C ILE A 108 -6.55 1.08 -24.10
N ASP A 109 -6.80 0.33 -23.03
CA ASP A 109 -7.48 -0.96 -23.11
C ASP A 109 -8.54 -1.06 -22.00
N LEU A 110 -9.80 -0.90 -22.39
CA LEU A 110 -10.93 -0.93 -21.45
C LEU A 110 -11.26 -2.36 -20.98
N ASP A 111 -10.92 -3.38 -21.77
CA ASP A 111 -11.18 -4.77 -21.40
C ASP A 111 -10.24 -5.19 -20.27
N VAL A 112 -8.98 -4.72 -20.29
CA VAL A 112 -8.05 -4.90 -19.17
C VAL A 112 -8.59 -4.23 -17.90
N MET A 113 -9.23 -3.06 -18.00
CA MET A 113 -9.84 -2.39 -16.84
C MET A 113 -11.04 -3.15 -16.26
N ARG A 114 -11.77 -3.90 -17.09
CA ARG A 114 -12.94 -4.71 -16.69
C ARG A 114 -12.57 -6.13 -16.25
N ASN A 115 -11.31 -6.55 -16.43
CA ASN A 115 -10.85 -7.90 -16.16
C ASN A 115 -10.95 -8.24 -14.67
N THR A 116 -11.71 -9.28 -14.34
CA THR A 116 -11.94 -9.79 -12.97
C THR A 116 -11.17 -11.06 -12.64
N THR A 117 -10.39 -11.58 -13.57
CA THR A 117 -9.73 -12.90 -13.42
C THR A 117 -8.40 -12.86 -12.69
N MET A 118 -7.83 -11.68 -12.47
CA MET A 118 -6.45 -11.45 -11.98
C MET A 118 -5.35 -11.99 -12.94
N LYS A 119 -5.73 -12.50 -14.11
CA LYS A 119 -4.81 -13.04 -15.13
C LYS A 119 -4.79 -12.11 -16.34
N ASP A 120 -3.71 -12.15 -17.09
CA ASP A 120 -3.56 -11.44 -18.37
C ASP A 120 -3.75 -9.91 -18.30
N LEU A 121 -3.60 -9.33 -17.10
CA LEU A 121 -3.68 -7.88 -16.91
C LEU A 121 -2.44 -7.15 -17.45
N LYS A 122 -1.26 -7.77 -17.38
CA LYS A 122 -0.01 -7.11 -17.78
C LYS A 122 0.12 -7.01 -19.29
N ARG A 123 0.24 -5.78 -19.79
CA ARG A 123 0.52 -5.46 -21.18
C ARG A 123 2.02 -5.32 -21.38
N THR A 124 2.60 -6.18 -22.24
CA THR A 124 4.06 -6.33 -22.36
C THR A 124 4.65 -5.60 -23.57
N VAL A 125 5.87 -5.10 -23.41
CA VAL A 125 6.67 -4.48 -24.50
C VAL A 125 6.82 -5.44 -25.69
N ARG A 126 7.00 -6.72 -25.42
CA ARG A 126 7.12 -7.74 -26.47
C ARG A 126 5.91 -7.75 -27.42
N ARG A 127 4.70 -7.54 -26.90
CA ARG A 127 3.46 -7.59 -27.69
C ARG A 127 3.11 -6.23 -28.31
N PHE A 128 3.35 -5.14 -27.58
CA PHE A 128 2.77 -3.84 -27.91
C PHE A 128 3.81 -2.76 -28.27
N GLY A 129 5.12 -3.09 -28.24
CA GLY A 129 6.19 -2.12 -28.47
C GLY A 129 6.51 -1.29 -27.22
N ALA A 130 7.30 -0.24 -27.38
CA ALA A 130 7.70 0.61 -26.26
C ALA A 130 6.51 1.38 -25.67
N PRO A 131 6.46 1.56 -24.33
CA PRO A 131 5.42 2.36 -23.70
C PRO A 131 5.66 3.85 -24.00
N LYS A 132 4.59 4.56 -24.38
CA LYS A 132 4.61 6.01 -24.60
C LYS A 132 4.28 6.80 -23.33
N GLY A 133 3.55 6.21 -22.40
CA GLY A 133 3.08 6.84 -21.18
C GLY A 133 1.74 6.27 -20.71
N HIS A 134 1.08 6.98 -19.81
CA HIS A 134 -0.28 6.66 -19.39
C HIS A 134 -1.20 7.82 -19.76
N ARG A 135 -2.34 7.49 -20.34
CA ARG A 135 -3.33 8.49 -20.68
C ARG A 135 -3.96 9.09 -19.43
N LYS A 136 -4.07 10.40 -19.39
CA LYS A 136 -4.73 11.13 -18.29
C LYS A 136 -6.24 11.00 -18.43
N GLY A 137 -6.76 9.87 -17.94
CA GLY A 137 -8.15 9.45 -18.09
C GLY A 137 -8.46 8.79 -19.43
N VAL A 138 -9.63 8.15 -19.50
CA VAL A 138 -10.07 7.38 -20.68
C VAL A 138 -10.30 8.28 -21.90
N HIS A 139 -10.85 9.47 -21.68
CA HIS A 139 -11.20 10.42 -22.74
C HIS A 139 -10.15 11.51 -22.93
N GLY A 140 -9.10 11.55 -22.09
CA GLY A 140 -8.04 12.55 -22.20
C GLY A 140 -7.11 12.28 -23.37
N THR A 141 -6.42 13.31 -23.83
CA THR A 141 -5.39 13.24 -24.89
C THR A 141 -3.98 13.37 -24.34
N GLU A 142 -3.83 13.93 -23.13
CA GLU A 142 -2.55 14.12 -22.45
C GLU A 142 -1.96 12.77 -22.05
N LEU A 143 -0.66 12.60 -22.30
CA LEU A 143 0.13 11.44 -21.86
C LEU A 143 1.01 11.83 -20.66
N LEU A 144 0.82 11.16 -19.56
CA LEU A 144 1.65 11.28 -18.37
C LEU A 144 2.87 10.37 -18.49
N GLY A 145 4.05 10.91 -18.19
CA GLY A 145 5.27 10.10 -18.02
C GLY A 145 5.13 9.13 -16.83
N TYR A 146 6.02 8.14 -16.78
CA TYR A 146 5.92 7.04 -15.82
C TYR A 146 5.80 7.49 -14.35
N LEU A 147 6.66 8.42 -13.90
CA LEU A 147 6.62 8.91 -12.51
C LEU A 147 5.37 9.77 -12.26
N THR A 148 5.02 10.66 -13.17
CA THR A 148 3.80 11.48 -13.06
C THR A 148 2.55 10.60 -12.98
N ALA A 149 2.47 9.58 -13.84
CA ALA A 149 1.37 8.60 -13.79
C ALA A 149 1.34 7.82 -12.46
N ARG A 150 2.51 7.49 -11.89
CA ARG A 150 2.60 6.86 -10.57
C ARG A 150 1.96 7.74 -9.49
N TRP A 151 2.26 9.04 -9.50
CA TRP A 151 1.69 10.00 -8.57
C TRP A 151 0.22 10.32 -8.81
N GLU A 152 -0.18 10.54 -10.05
CA GLU A 152 -1.51 11.04 -10.39
C GLU A 152 -2.55 9.93 -10.63
N ILE A 153 -2.11 8.70 -10.94
CA ILE A 153 -3.02 7.58 -11.24
C ILE A 153 -2.87 6.46 -10.19
N TYR A 154 -1.65 5.88 -10.07
CA TYR A 154 -1.48 4.66 -9.28
C TYR A 154 -1.69 4.88 -7.78
N LEU A 155 -1.02 5.86 -7.20
CA LEU A 155 -1.08 6.13 -5.77
C LEU A 155 -2.50 6.54 -5.31
N PRO A 156 -3.19 7.51 -5.95
CA PRO A 156 -4.55 7.86 -5.54
C PRO A 156 -5.54 6.70 -5.69
N THR A 157 -5.41 5.92 -6.76
CA THR A 157 -6.26 4.75 -6.99
C THR A 157 -6.07 3.69 -5.92
N TYR A 158 -4.82 3.38 -5.57
CA TYR A 158 -4.55 2.36 -4.56
C TYR A 158 -4.94 2.83 -3.16
N LYS A 159 -4.72 4.11 -2.83
CA LYS A 159 -5.21 4.71 -1.59
C LYS A 159 -6.72 4.56 -1.47
N TRP A 160 -7.45 4.89 -2.52
CA TRP A 160 -8.90 4.74 -2.54
C TRP A 160 -9.33 3.29 -2.24
N VAL A 161 -8.63 2.29 -2.79
CA VAL A 161 -8.91 0.87 -2.50
C VAL A 161 -8.63 0.54 -1.04
N LEU A 162 -7.52 1.00 -0.46
CA LEU A 162 -7.22 0.78 0.95
C LEU A 162 -8.31 1.37 1.85
N GLU A 163 -8.79 2.57 1.52
CA GLU A 163 -9.82 3.29 2.28
C GLU A 163 -11.23 2.70 2.14
N ASN A 164 -11.60 2.22 0.96
CA ASN A 164 -12.99 1.87 0.66
C ASN A 164 -13.25 0.35 0.58
N LYS A 165 -12.20 -0.47 0.40
CA LYS A 165 -12.34 -1.90 0.15
C LYS A 165 -11.53 -2.79 1.09
N CYS A 166 -10.51 -2.23 1.78
CA CYS A 166 -9.54 -3.02 2.55
C CYS A 166 -9.46 -2.64 4.04
N GLN A 167 -10.45 -1.93 4.60
CA GLN A 167 -10.40 -1.46 5.99
C GLN A 167 -10.18 -2.60 6.99
N MET A 168 -10.88 -3.72 6.83
CA MET A 168 -10.71 -4.88 7.72
C MET A 168 -9.27 -5.42 7.73
N GLN A 169 -8.61 -5.44 6.56
CA GLN A 169 -7.22 -5.87 6.43
C GLN A 169 -6.27 -4.86 7.08
N ILE A 170 -6.50 -3.58 6.86
CA ILE A 170 -5.71 -2.49 7.45
C ILE A 170 -5.83 -2.50 8.97
N ASP A 171 -7.03 -2.64 9.51
CA ASP A 171 -7.27 -2.71 10.96
C ASP A 171 -6.62 -3.95 11.59
N LEU A 172 -6.65 -5.08 10.89
CA LEU A 172 -5.92 -6.28 11.30
C LEU A 172 -4.41 -6.02 11.40
N LEU A 173 -3.82 -5.43 10.36
CA LEU A 173 -2.38 -5.15 10.31
C LEU A 173 -1.97 -4.16 11.40
N ARG A 174 -2.73 -3.10 11.62
CA ARG A 174 -2.48 -2.12 12.69
C ARG A 174 -2.51 -2.79 14.05
N ARG A 175 -3.57 -3.51 14.38
CA ARG A 175 -3.70 -4.23 15.67
C ARG A 175 -2.59 -5.25 15.91
N GLU A 176 -2.21 -5.99 14.89
CA GLU A 176 -1.13 -6.98 15.05
C GLU A 176 0.24 -6.32 15.16
N SER A 177 0.48 -5.20 14.46
CA SER A 177 1.74 -4.47 14.56
C SER A 177 1.98 -3.77 15.90
N GLU A 178 0.93 -3.53 16.68
CA GLU A 178 1.02 -3.06 18.07
C GLU A 178 1.51 -4.17 19.02
N LYS A 179 1.23 -5.43 18.71
CA LYS A 179 1.53 -6.58 19.57
C LYS A 179 2.91 -7.19 19.24
N ARG A 180 3.28 -7.21 17.97
CA ARG A 180 4.47 -7.89 17.46
C ARG A 180 4.90 -7.33 16.11
N THR A 181 6.11 -7.64 15.68
CA THR A 181 6.55 -7.35 14.31
C THR A 181 5.63 -8.07 13.31
N VAL A 182 5.16 -7.33 12.30
CA VAL A 182 4.42 -7.86 11.16
C VAL A 182 5.33 -7.78 9.93
N VAL A 183 5.56 -8.91 9.26
CA VAL A 183 6.34 -8.96 8.02
C VAL A 183 5.39 -9.20 6.86
N LEU A 184 5.29 -8.24 5.96
CA LEU A 184 4.52 -8.35 4.72
C LEU A 184 5.42 -8.86 3.60
N LEU A 185 4.98 -9.90 2.91
CA LEU A 185 5.70 -10.47 1.78
C LEU A 185 5.16 -9.94 0.46
N ASP A 186 6.07 -9.42 -0.39
CA ASP A 186 5.77 -8.99 -1.75
C ASP A 186 6.89 -9.45 -2.70
N TYR A 187 6.60 -9.53 -4.00
CA TYR A 187 7.62 -9.84 -5.02
C TYR A 187 8.59 -8.67 -5.20
N GLU A 188 8.11 -7.45 -5.12
CA GLU A 188 8.89 -6.22 -5.14
C GLU A 188 8.99 -5.65 -3.73
N ILE A 189 10.13 -5.05 -3.40
CA ILE A 189 10.36 -4.43 -2.07
C ILE A 189 10.70 -2.94 -2.17
N ASN A 190 10.67 -2.37 -3.39
CA ASN A 190 10.94 -0.97 -3.61
C ASN A 190 9.85 -0.08 -2.99
N GLY A 191 10.22 0.74 -2.01
CA GLY A 191 9.37 1.74 -1.39
C GLY A 191 9.64 3.17 -1.89
N ASP A 192 10.65 3.37 -2.73
CA ASP A 192 10.95 4.69 -3.30
C ASP A 192 10.02 4.97 -4.49
N ILE A 193 9.11 5.92 -4.28
CA ILE A 193 8.11 6.31 -5.27
C ILE A 193 8.77 6.96 -6.49
N ASN A 194 9.90 7.60 -6.29
CA ASN A 194 10.62 8.36 -7.32
C ASN A 194 11.69 7.53 -8.05
N ASP A 195 11.92 6.27 -7.67
CA ASP A 195 12.80 5.37 -8.43
C ASP A 195 12.06 4.74 -9.63
N PRO A 196 12.31 5.18 -10.89
CA PRO A 196 11.65 4.63 -12.06
C PRO A 196 12.20 3.27 -12.50
N ARG A 197 13.35 2.86 -11.97
CA ARG A 197 14.06 1.65 -12.39
C ARG A 197 13.42 0.37 -11.86
N LYS A 198 12.65 0.48 -10.78
CA LYS A 198 11.99 -0.66 -10.12
C LYS A 198 10.50 -0.43 -9.97
N PRO A 199 9.68 -1.48 -10.14
CA PRO A 199 8.28 -1.41 -9.79
C PRO A 199 8.10 -1.04 -8.31
N LEU A 200 7.04 -0.31 -8.00
CA LEU A 200 6.69 0.04 -6.63
C LEU A 200 6.04 -1.15 -5.94
N SER A 201 6.48 -1.45 -4.72
CA SER A 201 5.88 -2.49 -3.89
C SER A 201 4.55 -2.02 -3.30
N HIS A 202 3.49 -2.78 -3.53
CA HIS A 202 2.21 -2.50 -2.89
C HIS A 202 2.25 -2.79 -1.37
N ALA A 203 3.07 -3.75 -0.92
CA ALA A 203 3.27 -3.99 0.51
C ALA A 203 3.92 -2.78 1.22
N GLN A 204 4.83 -2.06 0.55
CA GLN A 204 5.37 -0.80 1.07
C GLN A 204 4.28 0.27 1.18
N LEU A 205 3.40 0.36 0.21
CA LEU A 205 2.26 1.30 0.26
C LEU A 205 1.28 0.94 1.38
N VAL A 206 0.99 -0.35 1.59
CA VAL A 206 0.19 -0.83 2.73
C VAL A 206 0.85 -0.45 4.05
N LYS A 207 2.16 -0.68 4.18
CA LYS A 207 2.94 -0.25 5.35
C LYS A 207 2.80 1.25 5.59
N MET A 208 3.08 2.08 4.58
CA MET A 208 2.97 3.54 4.67
C MET A 208 1.56 3.98 5.08
N TYR A 209 0.52 3.32 4.55
CA TYR A 209 -0.86 3.61 4.90
C TYR A 209 -1.18 3.24 6.36
N CYS A 210 -0.71 2.08 6.84
CA CYS A 210 -0.88 1.68 8.23
C CYS A 210 -0.18 2.63 9.21
N GLU A 211 0.99 3.14 8.83
CA GLU A 211 1.83 4.05 9.62
C GLU A 211 1.45 5.54 9.48
N GLY A 212 0.45 5.86 8.65
CA GLY A 212 -0.07 7.22 8.48
C GLY A 212 0.83 8.16 7.65
N ASN A 213 1.75 7.61 6.86
CA ASN A 213 2.69 8.35 6.00
C ASN A 213 2.54 8.03 4.51
N TYR A 214 1.33 7.64 4.09
CA TYR A 214 1.02 7.43 2.67
C TYR A 214 1.23 8.74 1.88
N PRO A 215 1.84 8.69 0.69
CA PRO A 215 2.37 9.90 0.02
C PRO A 215 1.34 10.83 -0.63
N VAL A 216 0.06 10.49 -0.68
CA VAL A 216 -1.04 11.30 -1.26
C VAL A 216 -2.25 11.37 -0.34
#